data_739713b40a2dd8a8a4775943c5f6b954
#
_entry.id   739713b40a2dd8a8a4775943c5f6b954
#
_cell.length_a   1.000
_cell.length_b   1.000
_cell.length_c   1.000
_cell.angle_alpha   90.00
_cell.angle_beta   90.00
_cell.angle_gamma   90.00
#
_symmetry.space_group_name_H-M   'P 1'
#
loop_
_entity.id
_entity.type
_entity.pdbx_description
1 polymer ?
#
loop_
_entity_poly.entity_id
_entity_poly.type
_entity_poly.pdbx_seq_one_letter_code
_entity_poly.pdbx_strand_id
1 'polypeptide(L)'
;MKRILKDEIVLSESSKTVKILANPSFKVIGLGFKKGQVLEKHTTSTKAILIVQFGEVEFLMDGVKHNLQAGAFFEIPENVEHEVHALVDSCLY
;
A
#
# COMPACT_ATOMS: atom_id res chain seq x y z
N MET A 1 -11.74 -19.33 5.77
CA MET A 1 -12.78 -18.41 5.27
C MET A 1 -12.24 -17.63 4.10
N LYS A 2 -13.02 -17.53 3.03
CA LYS A 2 -12.61 -16.78 1.83
C LYS A 2 -13.05 -15.33 1.94
N ARG A 3 -12.12 -14.41 1.62
CA ARG A 3 -12.41 -12.98 1.49
C ARG A 3 -11.76 -12.46 0.22
N ILE A 4 -12.41 -11.53 -0.45
CA ILE A 4 -11.86 -10.88 -1.65
C ILE A 4 -11.56 -9.44 -1.26
N LEU A 5 -10.32 -9.19 -0.87
CA LEU A 5 -9.92 -7.91 -0.27
C LEU A 5 -10.14 -6.71 -1.20
N LYS A 6 -9.92 -6.86 -2.50
CA LYS A 6 -10.13 -5.75 -3.43
C LYS A 6 -11.57 -5.25 -3.43
N ASP A 7 -12.53 -6.13 -3.13
CA ASP A 7 -13.96 -5.78 -3.06
C ASP A 7 -14.30 -5.09 -1.74
N GLU A 8 -13.42 -5.18 -0.75
CA GLU A 8 -13.59 -4.53 0.55
C GLU A 8 -12.91 -3.16 0.61
N ILE A 9 -12.10 -2.82 -0.40
CA ILE A 9 -11.38 -1.55 -0.45
C ILE A 9 -12.17 -0.58 -1.31
N VAL A 10 -12.87 0.35 -0.66
CA VAL A 10 -13.67 1.37 -1.34
C VAL A 10 -12.87 2.67 -1.34
N LEU A 11 -12.57 3.21 -2.52
CA LEU A 11 -11.82 4.45 -2.65
C LEU A 11 -12.68 5.64 -2.21
N SER A 12 -12.07 6.60 -1.53
CA SER A 12 -12.74 7.78 -1.00
C SER A 12 -12.08 9.06 -1.53
N GLU A 13 -12.89 10.03 -1.92
CA GLU A 13 -12.41 11.33 -2.38
C GLU A 13 -11.72 12.11 -1.26
N SER A 14 -12.11 11.91 -0.01
CA SER A 14 -11.62 12.71 1.11
C SER A 14 -10.27 12.26 1.65
N SER A 15 -9.95 10.98 1.55
CA SER A 15 -8.68 10.45 2.06
C SER A 15 -8.44 9.03 1.55
N LYS A 16 -7.19 8.56 1.70
CA LYS A 16 -6.86 7.17 1.43
C LYS A 16 -7.72 6.25 2.31
N THR A 17 -7.98 5.06 1.82
CA THR A 17 -8.70 4.01 2.58
C THR A 17 -7.69 3.03 3.14
N VAL A 18 -7.83 2.68 4.41
CA VAL A 18 -7.00 1.67 5.07
C VAL A 18 -7.90 0.59 5.62
N LYS A 19 -7.64 -0.66 5.23
CA LYS A 19 -8.38 -1.83 5.72
C LYS A 19 -7.37 -2.80 6.31
N ILE A 20 -7.57 -3.17 7.57
CA ILE A 20 -6.64 -4.06 8.26
C ILE A 20 -7.30 -5.40 8.52
N LEU A 21 -6.64 -6.48 8.12
CA LEU A 21 -7.00 -7.85 8.45
C LEU A 21 -5.82 -8.47 9.21
N ALA A 22 -6.04 -8.83 10.46
CA ALA A 22 -4.95 -9.33 11.30
C ALA A 22 -5.43 -10.45 12.23
N ASN A 23 -4.51 -11.34 12.55
CA ASN A 23 -4.64 -12.34 13.61
C ASN A 23 -3.24 -12.57 14.21
N PRO A 24 -3.06 -13.44 15.21
CA PRO A 24 -1.73 -13.64 15.80
C PRO A 24 -0.65 -14.10 14.84
N SER A 25 -1.02 -14.68 13.70
CA SER A 25 -0.06 -15.26 12.75
C SER A 25 0.31 -14.32 11.59
N PHE A 26 -0.57 -13.39 11.22
CA PHE A 26 -0.31 -12.52 10.07
C PHE A 26 -1.11 -11.21 10.16
N LYS A 27 -0.70 -10.26 9.34
CA LYS A 27 -1.40 -8.99 9.18
C LYS A 27 -1.37 -8.60 7.69
N VAL A 28 -2.54 -8.33 7.13
CA VAL A 28 -2.68 -7.80 5.77
C VAL A 28 -3.32 -6.42 5.87
N ILE A 29 -2.71 -5.43 5.22
CA ILE A 29 -3.24 -4.07 5.17
C ILE A 29 -3.61 -3.77 3.73
N GLY A 30 -4.89 -3.50 3.49
CA GLY A 30 -5.35 -3.03 2.19
C GLY A 30 -5.34 -1.51 2.17
N LEU A 31 -4.80 -0.93 1.10
CA LEU A 31 -4.68 0.51 0.90
C LEU A 31 -5.38 0.90 -0.39
N GLY A 32 -6.33 1.82 -0.29
CA GLY A 32 -7.02 2.36 -1.44
C GLY A 32 -6.75 3.85 -1.58
N PHE A 33 -6.41 4.28 -2.80
CA PHE A 33 -6.09 5.67 -3.10
C PHE A 33 -6.86 6.17 -4.30
N LYS A 34 -7.41 7.37 -4.20
CA LYS A 34 -7.71 8.17 -5.38
C LYS A 34 -6.43 8.84 -5.85
N LYS A 35 -6.36 9.17 -7.13
CA LYS A 35 -5.22 9.88 -7.72
C LYS A 35 -4.80 11.06 -6.82
N GLY A 36 -3.52 11.14 -6.51
CA GLY A 36 -2.93 12.23 -5.72
C GLY A 36 -2.93 12.00 -4.21
N GLN A 37 -3.63 10.98 -3.72
CA GLN A 37 -3.60 10.68 -2.28
C GLN A 37 -2.28 10.01 -1.91
N VAL A 38 -1.91 10.12 -0.64
CA VAL A 38 -0.59 9.77 -0.15
C VAL A 38 -0.70 8.97 1.14
N LEU A 39 0.14 7.95 1.27
CA LEU A 39 0.47 7.36 2.55
C LEU A 39 1.77 8.02 3.00
N GLU A 40 1.68 8.78 4.09
CA GLU A 40 2.77 9.62 4.57
C GLU A 40 3.99 8.78 5.00
N LYS A 41 5.15 9.40 4.95
CA LYS A 41 6.42 8.78 5.35
C LYS A 41 6.32 8.16 6.74
N HIS A 42 6.71 6.90 6.84
CA HIS A 42 6.71 6.16 8.11
C HIS A 42 7.70 5.00 8.04
N THR A 43 7.90 4.34 9.18
CA THR A 43 8.69 3.13 9.26
C THR A 43 7.84 2.03 9.89
N THR A 44 8.23 0.79 9.67
CA THR A 44 7.64 -0.36 10.35
C THR A 44 8.73 -1.15 11.05
N SER A 45 8.41 -1.78 12.16
CA SER A 45 9.37 -2.55 12.94
C SER A 45 9.58 -3.97 12.41
N THR A 46 8.77 -4.39 11.44
CA THR A 46 8.86 -5.72 10.83
C THR A 46 9.05 -5.58 9.33
N LYS A 47 9.65 -6.61 8.73
CA LYS A 47 9.73 -6.71 7.27
C LYS A 47 8.31 -6.74 6.70
N ALA A 48 8.14 -6.15 5.53
CA ALA A 48 6.86 -6.10 4.86
C ALA A 48 7.02 -6.35 3.36
N ILE A 49 5.91 -6.70 2.74
CA ILE A 49 5.82 -6.87 1.29
C ILE A 49 4.73 -5.93 0.82
N LEU A 50 5.00 -5.20 -0.24
CA LEU A 50 4.02 -4.33 -0.89
C LEU A 50 3.66 -4.94 -2.24
N ILE A 51 2.37 -5.10 -2.49
CA ILE A 51 1.85 -5.65 -3.75
C ILE A 51 0.85 -4.66 -4.34
N VAL A 52 1.05 -4.27 -5.60
CA VAL A 52 0.10 -3.40 -6.30
C VAL A 52 -0.94 -4.26 -7.00
N GLN A 53 -2.20 -4.16 -6.57
CA GLN A 53 -3.32 -4.89 -7.16
C GLN A 53 -3.77 -4.24 -8.47
N PHE A 54 -4.00 -2.91 -8.43
CA PHE A 54 -4.25 -2.15 -9.63
C PHE A 54 -3.78 -0.71 -9.42
N GLY A 55 -3.64 0.01 -10.54
CA GLY A 55 -3.20 1.39 -10.53
C GLY A 55 -1.70 1.53 -10.70
N GLU A 56 -1.19 2.69 -10.28
CA GLU A 56 0.21 3.03 -10.39
C GLU A 56 0.58 3.99 -9.27
N VAL A 57 1.65 3.70 -8.56
CA VAL A 57 2.11 4.53 -7.46
C VAL A 57 3.59 4.84 -7.60
N GLU A 58 4.00 5.96 -7.04
CA GLU A 58 5.39 6.28 -6.79
C GLU A 58 5.68 5.88 -5.35
N PHE A 59 6.57 4.92 -5.19
CA PHE A 59 6.98 4.42 -3.89
C PHE A 59 8.37 4.95 -3.57
N LEU A 60 8.46 5.74 -2.50
CA LEU A 60 9.73 6.33 -2.07
C LEU A 60 10.22 5.56 -0.86
N MET A 61 11.43 5.03 -0.96
CA MET A 61 12.07 4.31 0.13
C MET A 61 13.52 4.76 0.24
N ASP A 62 13.88 5.22 1.43
CA ASP A 62 15.23 5.68 1.73
C ASP A 62 15.73 6.71 0.70
N GLY A 63 14.84 7.62 0.30
CA GLY A 63 15.15 8.69 -0.65
C GLY A 63 15.15 8.27 -2.13
N VAL A 64 14.88 6.99 -2.42
CA VAL A 64 14.87 6.48 -3.79
C VAL A 64 13.43 6.30 -4.27
N LYS A 65 13.14 6.80 -5.47
CA LYS A 65 11.82 6.67 -6.09
C LYS A 65 11.74 5.40 -6.93
N HIS A 66 10.65 4.65 -6.72
CA HIS A 66 10.32 3.47 -7.51
C HIS A 66 8.93 3.65 -8.10
N ASN A 67 8.79 3.46 -9.40
CA ASN A 67 7.47 3.44 -10.03
C ASN A 67 6.94 2.01 -10.01
N LEU A 68 5.80 1.81 -9.32
CA LEU A 68 5.20 0.49 -9.17
C LEU A 68 3.84 0.46 -9.84
N GLN A 69 3.64 -0.49 -10.74
CA GLN A 69 2.40 -0.69 -11.47
C GLN A 69 1.74 -2.00 -11.03
N ALA A 70 0.53 -2.24 -11.52
CA ALA A 70 -0.23 -3.44 -11.21
C ALA A 70 0.61 -4.70 -11.40
N GLY A 71 0.60 -5.57 -10.41
CA GLY A 71 1.41 -6.79 -10.38
C GLY A 71 2.79 -6.61 -9.76
N ALA A 72 3.21 -5.38 -9.45
CA ALA A 72 4.50 -5.14 -8.82
C ALA A 72 4.51 -5.68 -7.39
N PHE A 73 5.66 -6.18 -6.99
CA PHE A 73 5.95 -6.73 -5.68
C PHE A 73 7.22 -6.06 -5.17
N PHE A 74 7.20 -5.50 -3.97
CA PHE A 74 8.34 -4.81 -3.39
C PHE A 74 8.59 -5.26 -1.97
N GLU A 75 9.82 -5.63 -1.64
CA GLU A 75 10.20 -6.01 -0.29
C GLU A 75 10.66 -4.79 0.48
N ILE A 76 10.06 -4.54 1.64
CA ILE A 76 10.37 -3.40 2.49
C ILE A 76 11.10 -3.90 3.73
N PRO A 77 12.40 -3.55 3.90
CA PRO A 77 13.13 -3.91 5.11
C PRO A 77 12.54 -3.25 6.35
N GLU A 78 12.80 -3.83 7.51
CA GLU A 78 12.41 -3.21 8.79
C GLU A 78 13.17 -1.89 9.00
N ASN A 79 12.50 -0.94 9.64
CA ASN A 79 13.07 0.34 10.07
C ASN A 79 13.59 1.25 8.96
N VAL A 80 13.10 1.07 7.72
CA VAL A 80 13.44 1.94 6.60
C VAL A 80 12.25 2.86 6.29
N GLU A 81 12.50 4.16 6.20
CA GLU A 81 11.44 5.12 5.89
C GLU A 81 10.92 4.92 4.47
N HIS A 82 9.60 4.94 4.34
CA HIS A 82 8.96 4.81 3.04
C HIS A 82 7.63 5.57 3.01
N GLU A 83 7.21 5.93 1.81
CA GLU A 83 5.94 6.62 1.57
C GLU A 83 5.39 6.23 0.19
N VAL A 84 4.09 6.43 -0.01
CA VAL A 84 3.40 6.06 -1.24
C VAL A 84 2.62 7.26 -1.77
N HIS A 85 2.79 7.56 -3.06
CA HIS A 85 2.05 8.61 -3.75
C HIS A 85 1.29 7.98 -4.92
N ALA A 86 -0.03 8.03 -4.90
CA ALA A 86 -0.84 7.45 -5.96
C ALA A 86 -0.85 8.37 -7.18
N LEU A 87 -0.37 7.85 -8.30
CA LEU A 87 -0.36 8.58 -9.58
C LEU A 87 -1.70 8.49 -10.29
N VAL A 88 -2.44 7.43 -10.03
CA VAL A 88 -3.81 7.19 -10.50
C VAL A 88 -4.56 6.50 -9.37
N ASP A 89 -5.86 6.29 -9.52
CA ASP A 89 -6.63 5.49 -8.57
C ASP A 89 -5.97 4.12 -8.42
N SER A 90 -5.69 3.70 -7.20
CA SER A 90 -4.85 2.52 -6.94
C SER A 90 -5.30 1.74 -5.72
N CYS A 91 -4.98 0.46 -5.73
CA CYS A 91 -5.21 -0.44 -4.59
C CYS A 91 -3.95 -1.28 -4.38
N LEU A 92 -3.47 -1.29 -3.13
CA LEU A 92 -2.24 -1.97 -2.73
C LEU A 92 -2.49 -2.84 -1.50
N TYR A 93 -1.63 -3.82 -1.34
CA TYR A 93 -1.58 -4.63 -0.11
C TYR A 93 -0.17 -4.70 0.42
#